data_35e8ef285c42452173661cdee44bf8c5
#
_entry.id   35e8ef285c42452173661cdee44bf8c5
#
_cell.length_a   1.000
_cell.length_b   1.000
_cell.length_c   1.000
_cell.angle_alpha   90.00
_cell.angle_beta   90.00
_cell.angle_gamma   90.00
#
_symmetry.space_group_name_H-M   'P 1'
#
loop_
_entity.id
_entity.type
_entity.pdbx_description
1 polymer ?
#
loop_
_entity_poly.entity_id
_entity_poly.type
_entity_poly.pdbx_seq_one_letter_code
_entity_poly.pdbx_strand_id
1 'polypeptide(L)'
;VRLHAIAERASAVKPWLIFLHGFSGDHREWRDVGEQFPHYSRLYVDLPGHGGSAGVQADGFAGVDAALTATLLSYNILEYWLVGYSLGGRIAMYRACQGQRSGLQGVIVEGGHPGLQDDAARKARWLSDQRWAEDFRHQPLSEVFTRWYQQPVFASLTDAQRRELVLLRQKNNGPALADMLLATSLAVQPDLRPVLSTRDFPFWYLCGERDAKFRAIANEFNAPCHCISAAGHNAHREAPASVAAALAQILPL
;
A
#
# COMPACT_ATOMS: atom_id res chain seq x y z
N VAL A 1 11.49 -9.22 13.81
CA VAL A 1 10.36 -8.47 14.41
C VAL A 1 9.11 -8.76 13.59
N ARG A 2 7.99 -9.04 14.27
CA ARG A 2 6.68 -9.26 13.63
C ARG A 2 5.86 -7.98 13.61
N LEU A 3 5.06 -7.83 12.59
CA LEU A 3 4.07 -6.76 12.48
C LEU A 3 2.77 -7.16 13.19
N HIS A 4 2.07 -6.19 13.71
CA HIS A 4 0.69 -6.39 14.13
C HIS A 4 -0.19 -6.70 12.90
N ALA A 5 -1.06 -7.67 13.01
CA ALA A 5 -1.99 -8.01 11.94
C ALA A 5 -3.26 -8.65 12.50
N ILE A 6 -4.35 -8.50 11.78
CA ILE A 6 -5.64 -9.13 12.08
C ILE A 6 -5.87 -10.24 11.06
N ALA A 7 -6.07 -11.47 11.53
CA ALA A 7 -6.31 -12.63 10.70
C ALA A 7 -7.79 -13.03 10.75
N GLU A 8 -8.37 -13.26 9.60
CA GLU A 8 -9.70 -13.86 9.43
C GLU A 8 -9.55 -15.14 8.62
N ARG A 9 -9.72 -16.29 9.28
CA ARG A 9 -9.50 -17.60 8.67
C ARG A 9 -10.77 -18.12 8.00
N ALA A 10 -10.64 -18.61 6.78
CA ALA A 10 -11.67 -19.37 6.09
C ALA A 10 -11.46 -20.87 6.27
N SER A 11 -12.53 -21.66 6.10
CA SER A 11 -12.46 -23.12 6.11
C SER A 11 -11.91 -23.72 4.82
N ALA A 12 -12.02 -22.99 3.71
CA ALA A 12 -11.49 -23.44 2.42
C ALA A 12 -9.97 -23.36 2.37
N VAL A 13 -9.35 -24.37 1.76
CA VAL A 13 -7.90 -24.39 1.52
C VAL A 13 -7.61 -23.60 0.24
N LYS A 14 -7.32 -22.32 0.40
CA LYS A 14 -6.94 -21.41 -0.67
C LYS A 14 -5.72 -20.60 -0.22
N PRO A 15 -4.94 -20.02 -1.15
CA PRO A 15 -3.92 -19.03 -0.80
C PRO A 15 -4.52 -17.90 0.03
N TRP A 16 -3.77 -17.38 0.98
CA TRP A 16 -4.21 -16.24 1.77
C TRP A 16 -4.26 -14.96 0.94
N LEU A 17 -5.13 -14.03 1.31
CA LEU A 17 -5.08 -12.64 0.84
C LEU A 17 -4.39 -11.80 1.91
N ILE A 18 -3.26 -11.20 1.57
CA ILE A 18 -2.50 -10.32 2.45
C ILE A 18 -2.72 -8.88 2.01
N PHE A 19 -3.36 -8.09 2.86
CA PHE A 19 -3.70 -6.69 2.58
C PHE A 19 -2.71 -5.74 3.24
N LEU A 20 -2.12 -4.86 2.42
CA LEU A 20 -1.16 -3.84 2.81
C LEU A 20 -1.73 -2.45 2.55
N HIS A 21 -1.93 -1.68 3.61
CA HIS A 21 -2.49 -0.32 3.54
C HIS A 21 -1.50 0.70 2.99
N GLY A 22 -1.98 1.90 2.67
CA GLY A 22 -1.16 3.04 2.28
C GLY A 22 -0.59 3.81 3.49
N PHE A 23 0.22 4.83 3.21
CA PHE A 23 0.80 5.69 4.25
C PHE A 23 -0.31 6.28 5.13
N SER A 24 -0.07 6.29 6.43
CA SER A 24 -1.01 6.70 7.49
C SER A 24 -2.24 5.82 7.71
N GLY A 25 -2.41 4.74 6.95
CA GLY A 25 -3.46 3.75 7.14
C GLY A 25 -3.14 2.73 8.26
N ASP A 26 -3.99 1.73 8.37
CA ASP A 26 -3.83 0.57 9.25
C ASP A 26 -4.62 -0.63 8.72
N HIS A 27 -4.65 -1.73 9.50
CA HIS A 27 -5.33 -2.99 9.16
C HIS A 27 -6.83 -2.82 8.79
N ARG A 28 -7.48 -1.73 9.14
CA ARG A 28 -8.90 -1.48 8.82
C ARG A 28 -9.12 -0.99 7.40
N GLU A 29 -8.08 -0.50 6.75
CA GLU A 29 -8.15 0.15 5.44
C GLU A 29 -8.80 -0.73 4.35
N TRP A 30 -8.50 -2.02 4.36
CA TRP A 30 -8.96 -2.97 3.35
C TRP A 30 -10.17 -3.81 3.77
N ARG A 31 -10.75 -3.58 4.95
CA ARG A 31 -11.81 -4.46 5.47
C ARG A 31 -13.03 -4.52 4.59
N ASP A 32 -13.52 -3.37 4.11
CA ASP A 32 -14.73 -3.32 3.28
C ASP A 32 -14.57 -4.10 1.98
N VAL A 33 -13.35 -4.16 1.43
CA VAL A 33 -13.03 -5.00 0.27
C VAL A 33 -12.82 -6.45 0.68
N GLY A 34 -12.03 -6.70 1.71
CA GLY A 34 -11.67 -8.05 2.14
C GLY A 34 -12.86 -8.87 2.60
N GLU A 35 -13.85 -8.26 3.24
CA GLU A 35 -15.09 -8.93 3.68
C GLU A 35 -15.92 -9.51 2.52
N GLN A 36 -15.68 -9.04 1.28
CA GLN A 36 -16.30 -9.61 0.08
C GLN A 36 -15.70 -10.98 -0.33
N PHE A 37 -14.61 -11.41 0.35
CA PHE A 37 -13.90 -12.67 0.06
C PHE A 37 -13.93 -13.64 1.27
N PRO A 38 -15.13 -14.04 1.76
CA PRO A 38 -15.23 -14.87 2.96
C PRO A 38 -14.63 -16.28 2.79
N HIS A 39 -14.46 -16.72 1.54
CA HIS A 39 -13.87 -18.03 1.21
C HIS A 39 -12.32 -18.04 1.20
N TYR A 40 -11.70 -16.86 1.32
CA TYR A 40 -10.26 -16.72 1.48
C TYR A 40 -9.91 -16.43 2.94
N SER A 41 -8.87 -17.06 3.45
CA SER A 41 -8.20 -16.58 4.65
C SER A 41 -7.54 -15.24 4.34
N ARG A 42 -7.68 -14.26 5.25
CA ARG A 42 -7.25 -12.88 5.03
C ARG A 42 -6.40 -12.42 6.19
N LEU A 43 -5.33 -11.70 5.86
CA LEU A 43 -4.47 -11.05 6.83
C LEU A 43 -4.39 -9.56 6.51
N TYR A 44 -4.83 -8.73 7.43
CA TYR A 44 -4.75 -7.28 7.35
C TYR A 44 -3.58 -6.82 8.21
N VAL A 45 -2.54 -6.29 7.57
CA VAL A 45 -1.26 -5.98 8.22
C VAL A 45 -1.15 -4.50 8.53
N ASP A 46 -0.71 -4.17 9.76
CA ASP A 46 -0.22 -2.84 10.09
C ASP A 46 1.25 -2.75 9.71
N LEU A 47 1.57 -1.88 8.75
CA LEU A 47 2.96 -1.63 8.33
C LEU A 47 3.79 -1.01 9.46
N PRO A 48 5.13 -1.12 9.44
CA PRO A 48 5.98 -0.46 10.44
C PRO A 48 5.60 1.01 10.64
N GLY A 49 5.59 1.48 11.86
CA GLY A 49 5.22 2.85 12.21
C GLY A 49 3.72 3.16 12.22
N HIS A 50 2.85 2.17 11.92
CA HIS A 50 1.40 2.34 11.78
C HIS A 50 0.61 1.42 12.72
N GLY A 51 -0.54 1.87 13.16
CA GLY A 51 -1.48 1.07 13.93
C GLY A 51 -0.82 0.34 15.12
N GLY A 52 -1.08 -0.95 15.25
CA GLY A 52 -0.45 -1.80 16.26
C GLY A 52 1.05 -2.07 16.04
N SER A 53 1.60 -1.67 14.89
CA SER A 53 3.04 -1.70 14.55
C SER A 53 3.73 -0.34 14.73
N ALA A 54 3.12 0.63 15.42
CA ALA A 54 3.70 1.96 15.63
C ALA A 54 5.09 1.94 16.28
N GLY A 55 5.37 0.95 17.14
CA GLY A 55 6.68 0.75 17.77
C GLY A 55 7.68 -0.05 16.93
N VAL A 56 7.31 -0.52 15.75
CA VAL A 56 8.20 -1.26 14.86
C VAL A 56 8.86 -0.31 13.89
N GLN A 57 10.17 -0.22 13.95
CA GLN A 57 11.00 0.51 12.99
C GLN A 57 11.47 -0.44 11.89
N ALA A 58 11.64 0.09 10.68
CA ALA A 58 12.18 -0.65 9.55
C ALA A 58 13.33 0.12 8.91
N ASP A 59 14.39 -0.58 8.59
CA ASP A 59 15.51 -0.06 7.83
C ASP A 59 15.25 -0.27 6.33
N GLY A 60 14.55 0.69 5.74
CA GLY A 60 14.21 0.67 4.32
C GLY A 60 13.23 -0.43 3.91
N PHE A 61 13.07 -0.60 2.61
CA PHE A 61 12.19 -1.62 2.04
C PHE A 61 12.59 -3.05 2.43
N ALA A 62 13.88 -3.35 2.51
CA ALA A 62 14.38 -4.65 2.92
C ALA A 62 13.99 -4.99 4.37
N GLY A 63 14.05 -4.01 5.27
CA GLY A 63 13.61 -4.16 6.66
C GLY A 63 12.09 -4.41 6.76
N VAL A 64 11.29 -3.71 5.96
CA VAL A 64 9.84 -3.95 5.86
C VAL A 64 9.56 -5.37 5.36
N ASP A 65 10.24 -5.80 4.30
CA ASP A 65 10.08 -7.15 3.74
C ASP A 65 10.47 -8.26 4.73
N ALA A 66 11.54 -8.06 5.49
CA ALA A 66 11.95 -8.98 6.56
C ALA A 66 10.89 -9.07 7.68
N ALA A 67 10.32 -7.94 8.10
CA ALA A 67 9.25 -7.91 9.10
C ALA A 67 7.97 -8.57 8.57
N LEU A 68 7.61 -8.35 7.32
CA LEU A 68 6.48 -9.02 6.67
C LEU A 68 6.72 -10.53 6.59
N THR A 69 7.91 -10.98 6.22
CA THR A 69 8.29 -12.40 6.20
C THR A 69 8.11 -13.04 7.58
N ALA A 70 8.63 -12.43 8.63
CA ALA A 70 8.47 -12.93 9.99
C ALA A 70 6.99 -12.98 10.41
N THR A 71 6.18 -12.05 9.94
CA THR A 71 4.74 -12.02 10.19
C THR A 71 4.04 -13.19 9.49
N LEU A 72 4.25 -13.37 8.19
CA LEU A 72 3.65 -14.47 7.43
C LEU A 72 4.00 -15.84 8.03
N LEU A 73 5.26 -16.05 8.40
CA LEU A 73 5.72 -17.28 9.07
C LEU A 73 5.01 -17.50 10.40
N SER A 74 4.77 -16.46 11.18
CA SER A 74 4.09 -16.58 12.48
C SER A 74 2.63 -17.00 12.38
N TYR A 75 2.00 -16.81 11.23
CA TYR A 75 0.65 -17.26 10.92
C TYR A 75 0.61 -18.58 10.15
N ASN A 76 1.76 -19.22 9.88
CA ASN A 76 1.92 -20.40 9.02
C ASN A 76 1.32 -20.19 7.61
N ILE A 77 1.54 -19.02 7.04
CA ILE A 77 1.07 -18.68 5.69
C ILE A 77 2.12 -19.16 4.69
N LEU A 78 1.77 -20.19 3.93
CA LEU A 78 2.66 -20.82 2.94
C LEU A 78 2.41 -20.35 1.52
N GLU A 79 1.15 -20.00 1.19
CA GLU A 79 0.76 -19.53 -0.12
C GLU A 79 -0.15 -18.30 0.03
N TYR A 80 0.12 -17.24 -0.73
CA TYR A 80 -0.59 -15.99 -0.57
C TYR A 80 -0.56 -15.11 -1.83
N TRP A 81 -1.58 -14.27 -1.95
CA TRP A 81 -1.63 -13.09 -2.82
C TRP A 81 -1.33 -11.86 -1.99
N LEU A 82 -0.58 -10.91 -2.55
CA LEU A 82 -0.41 -9.58 -1.98
C LEU A 82 -1.39 -8.60 -2.66
N VAL A 83 -2.13 -7.86 -1.85
CA VAL A 83 -3.00 -6.77 -2.28
C VAL A 83 -2.53 -5.51 -1.56
N GLY A 84 -1.98 -4.57 -2.29
CA GLY A 84 -1.38 -3.38 -1.68
C GLY A 84 -1.84 -2.08 -2.32
N TYR A 85 -2.09 -1.08 -1.48
CA TYR A 85 -2.46 0.27 -1.88
C TYR A 85 -1.32 1.25 -1.67
N SER A 86 -0.99 2.06 -2.68
CA SER A 86 0.00 3.14 -2.60
C SER A 86 1.32 2.67 -1.98
N LEU A 87 1.69 3.07 -0.76
CA LEU A 87 2.86 2.56 -0.04
C LEU A 87 2.82 1.03 0.07
N GLY A 88 1.68 0.46 0.47
CA GLY A 88 1.51 -1.00 0.53
C GLY A 88 1.69 -1.67 -0.83
N GLY A 89 1.27 -1.01 -1.89
CA GLY A 89 1.52 -1.46 -3.27
C GLY A 89 3.00 -1.44 -3.64
N ARG A 90 3.74 -0.40 -3.21
CA ARG A 90 5.20 -0.32 -3.43
C ARG A 90 5.95 -1.42 -2.68
N ILE A 91 5.52 -1.72 -1.46
CA ILE A 91 6.06 -2.82 -0.66
C ILE A 91 5.76 -4.16 -1.33
N ALA A 92 4.53 -4.37 -1.81
CA ALA A 92 4.15 -5.59 -2.53
C ALA A 92 4.99 -5.79 -3.80
N MET A 93 5.19 -4.74 -4.60
CA MET A 93 6.06 -4.79 -5.77
C MET A 93 7.52 -5.07 -5.40
N TYR A 94 8.05 -4.40 -4.36
CA TYR A 94 9.41 -4.64 -3.89
C TYR A 94 9.61 -6.11 -3.49
N ARG A 95 8.68 -6.67 -2.69
CA ARG A 95 8.73 -8.08 -2.29
C ARG A 95 8.78 -9.02 -3.49
N ALA A 96 7.92 -8.80 -4.47
CA ALA A 96 7.86 -9.63 -5.67
C ALA A 96 9.11 -9.51 -6.57
N CYS A 97 9.71 -8.32 -6.63
CA CYS A 97 10.85 -8.05 -7.52
C CYS A 97 12.22 -8.31 -6.88
N GLN A 98 12.37 -8.03 -5.58
CA GLN A 98 13.69 -8.03 -4.91
C GLN A 98 13.67 -8.68 -3.53
N GLY A 99 12.49 -8.96 -2.97
CA GLY A 99 12.32 -9.48 -1.61
C GLY A 99 12.15 -10.99 -1.53
N GLN A 100 11.61 -11.42 -0.39
CA GLN A 100 11.34 -12.82 -0.07
C GLN A 100 9.96 -13.24 -0.62
N ARG A 101 9.92 -13.79 -1.82
CA ARG A 101 8.67 -14.15 -2.50
C ARG A 101 8.24 -15.61 -2.37
N SER A 102 8.82 -16.37 -1.46
CA SER A 102 8.41 -17.76 -1.24
C SER A 102 6.91 -17.86 -0.92
N GLY A 103 6.20 -18.67 -1.67
CA GLY A 103 4.74 -18.84 -1.54
C GLY A 103 3.88 -17.77 -2.19
N LEU A 104 4.49 -16.72 -2.78
CA LEU A 104 3.76 -15.66 -3.47
C LEU A 104 3.10 -16.20 -4.74
N GLN A 105 1.76 -16.10 -4.83
CA GLN A 105 0.97 -16.56 -5.97
C GLN A 105 0.71 -15.44 -6.98
N GLY A 106 0.73 -14.19 -6.53
CA GLY A 106 0.56 -13.03 -7.37
C GLY A 106 0.44 -11.73 -6.58
N VAL A 107 0.47 -10.62 -7.29
CA VAL A 107 0.44 -9.26 -6.73
C VAL A 107 -0.63 -8.44 -7.40
N ILE A 108 -1.43 -7.75 -6.59
CA ILE A 108 -2.44 -6.78 -7.03
C ILE A 108 -2.09 -5.44 -6.39
N VAL A 109 -1.82 -4.43 -7.19
CA VAL A 109 -1.37 -3.11 -6.74
C VAL A 109 -2.38 -2.06 -7.13
N GLU A 110 -2.87 -1.31 -6.15
CA GLU A 110 -3.69 -0.12 -6.35
C GLU A 110 -2.84 1.13 -6.16
N GLY A 111 -2.61 1.89 -7.22
CA GLY A 111 -1.97 3.20 -7.16
C GLY A 111 -0.53 3.21 -6.59
N GLY A 112 0.24 2.14 -6.80
CA GLY A 112 1.62 2.06 -6.37
C GLY A 112 2.59 2.54 -7.46
N HIS A 113 3.58 3.37 -7.08
CA HIS A 113 4.59 3.89 -7.99
C HIS A 113 5.76 2.89 -8.15
N PRO A 114 6.23 2.59 -9.36
CA PRO A 114 7.27 1.58 -9.59
C PRO A 114 8.69 2.03 -9.24
N GLY A 115 8.88 3.29 -8.86
CA GLY A 115 10.19 3.88 -8.59
C GLY A 115 10.48 5.08 -9.49
N LEU A 116 11.34 5.97 -9.03
CA LEU A 116 11.80 7.12 -9.83
C LEU A 116 13.04 6.73 -10.63
N GLN A 117 13.11 7.17 -11.88
CA GLN A 117 14.22 6.86 -12.79
C GLN A 117 15.28 7.96 -12.82
N ASP A 118 14.87 9.20 -12.54
CA ASP A 118 15.70 10.39 -12.65
C ASP A 118 16.26 10.81 -11.28
N ASP A 119 17.57 11.04 -11.21
CA ASP A 119 18.26 11.45 -9.97
C ASP A 119 17.80 12.82 -9.45
N ALA A 120 17.44 13.75 -10.35
CA ALA A 120 16.91 15.05 -9.94
C ALA A 120 15.52 14.88 -9.30
N ALA A 121 14.68 14.02 -9.86
CA ALA A 121 13.37 13.68 -9.28
C ALA A 121 13.53 12.97 -7.92
N ARG A 122 14.50 12.06 -7.78
CA ARG A 122 14.82 11.41 -6.49
C ARG A 122 15.24 12.43 -5.45
N LYS A 123 16.14 13.34 -5.79
CA LYS A 123 16.61 14.40 -4.89
C LYS A 123 15.47 15.33 -4.47
N ALA A 124 14.63 15.76 -5.41
CA ALA A 124 13.48 16.60 -5.12
C ALA A 124 12.48 15.88 -4.20
N ARG A 125 12.23 14.60 -4.45
CA ARG A 125 11.35 13.78 -3.62
C ARG A 125 11.90 13.60 -2.22
N TRP A 126 13.19 13.34 -2.06
CA TRP A 126 13.83 13.22 -0.75
C TRP A 126 13.67 14.48 0.08
N LEU A 127 13.96 15.65 -0.50
CA LEU A 127 13.78 16.93 0.18
C LEU A 127 12.32 17.19 0.58
N SER A 128 11.37 16.80 -0.26
CA SER A 128 9.94 16.90 0.06
C SER A 128 9.57 15.97 1.22
N ASP A 129 10.00 14.71 1.19
CA ASP A 129 9.68 13.74 2.24
C ASP A 129 10.35 14.12 3.58
N GLN A 130 11.55 14.71 3.56
CA GLN A 130 12.19 15.25 4.78
C GLN A 130 11.37 16.37 5.42
N ARG A 131 10.80 17.29 4.64
CA ARG A 131 9.94 18.36 5.18
C ARG A 131 8.67 17.80 5.80
N TRP A 132 8.02 16.86 5.12
CA TRP A 132 6.85 16.17 5.66
C TRP A 132 7.20 15.40 6.95
N ALA A 133 8.35 14.73 6.99
CA ALA A 133 8.81 14.02 8.19
C ALA A 133 9.02 14.97 9.37
N GLU A 134 9.61 16.15 9.15
CA GLU A 134 9.75 17.18 10.18
C GLU A 134 8.38 17.67 10.67
N ASP A 135 7.45 17.91 9.77
CA ASP A 135 6.08 18.30 10.12
C ASP A 135 5.39 17.21 10.95
N PHE A 136 5.46 15.93 10.54
CA PHE A 136 4.89 14.81 11.30
C PHE A 136 5.52 14.65 12.69
N ARG A 137 6.80 14.96 12.85
CA ARG A 137 7.47 14.86 14.17
C ARG A 137 7.07 15.97 15.13
N HIS A 138 6.86 17.18 14.63
CA HIS A 138 6.88 18.37 15.49
C HIS A 138 5.58 19.18 15.48
N GLN A 139 4.67 18.91 14.56
CA GLN A 139 3.42 19.67 14.45
C GLN A 139 2.19 18.80 14.81
N PRO A 140 1.07 19.43 15.21
CA PRO A 140 -0.18 18.72 15.42
C PRO A 140 -0.62 17.96 14.16
N LEU A 141 -0.89 16.67 14.29
CA LEU A 141 -1.21 15.81 13.14
C LEU A 141 -2.47 16.26 12.39
N SER A 142 -3.44 16.87 13.09
CA SER A 142 -4.62 17.44 12.42
C SER A 142 -4.25 18.52 11.40
N GLU A 143 -3.26 19.36 11.71
CA GLU A 143 -2.78 20.41 10.81
C GLU A 143 -1.95 19.82 9.66
N VAL A 144 -1.06 18.87 9.99
CA VAL A 144 -0.22 18.21 8.98
C VAL A 144 -1.09 17.47 7.96
N PHE A 145 -2.07 16.68 8.41
CA PHE A 145 -2.96 15.94 7.51
C PHE A 145 -3.91 16.85 6.73
N THR A 146 -4.31 17.99 7.29
CA THR A 146 -5.08 18.99 6.53
C THR A 146 -4.30 19.46 5.30
N ARG A 147 -2.99 19.70 5.43
CA ARG A 147 -2.12 20.04 4.29
C ARG A 147 -1.81 18.84 3.40
N TRP A 148 -1.59 17.66 3.99
CA TRP A 148 -1.29 16.42 3.29
C TRP A 148 -2.35 16.08 2.25
N TYR A 149 -3.63 16.19 2.61
CA TYR A 149 -4.75 15.88 1.71
C TYR A 149 -5.08 17.00 0.71
N GLN A 150 -4.34 18.10 0.71
CA GLN A 150 -4.36 19.10 -0.36
C GLN A 150 -3.42 18.77 -1.53
N GLN A 151 -2.60 17.74 -1.42
CA GLN A 151 -1.72 17.33 -2.51
C GLN A 151 -2.52 16.93 -3.76
N PRO A 152 -1.98 17.17 -4.98
CA PRO A 152 -2.70 16.90 -6.23
C PRO A 152 -3.24 15.48 -6.39
N VAL A 153 -2.54 14.49 -5.84
CA VAL A 153 -2.97 13.08 -5.88
C VAL A 153 -4.33 12.85 -5.19
N PHE A 154 -4.73 13.73 -4.27
CA PHE A 154 -6.01 13.69 -3.55
C PHE A 154 -7.04 14.68 -4.08
N ALA A 155 -6.83 15.23 -5.29
CA ALA A 155 -7.70 16.25 -5.87
C ALA A 155 -9.16 15.79 -6.06
N SER A 156 -9.39 14.48 -6.22
CA SER A 156 -10.74 13.90 -6.36
C SER A 156 -11.57 13.88 -5.08
N LEU A 157 -10.94 14.03 -3.91
CA LEU A 157 -11.63 14.01 -2.63
C LEU A 157 -12.44 15.28 -2.41
N THR A 158 -13.66 15.13 -1.92
CA THR A 158 -14.45 16.25 -1.43
C THR A 158 -13.90 16.78 -0.11
N ASP A 159 -14.29 18.00 0.27
CA ASP A 159 -13.88 18.58 1.56
C ASP A 159 -14.40 17.75 2.75
N ALA A 160 -15.57 17.12 2.62
CA ALA A 160 -16.10 16.23 3.65
C ALA A 160 -15.23 14.97 3.80
N GLN A 161 -14.83 14.35 2.70
CA GLN A 161 -13.92 13.18 2.69
C GLN A 161 -12.54 13.54 3.26
N ARG A 162 -12.00 14.71 2.92
CA ARG A 162 -10.73 15.20 3.49
C ARG A 162 -10.82 15.37 5.00
N ARG A 163 -11.88 16.01 5.50
CA ARG A 163 -12.11 16.18 6.96
C ARG A 163 -12.21 14.84 7.68
N GLU A 164 -12.94 13.89 7.11
CA GLU A 164 -13.04 12.54 7.67
C GLU A 164 -11.67 11.86 7.76
N LEU A 165 -10.88 11.92 6.68
CA LEU A 165 -9.53 11.37 6.67
C LEU A 165 -8.62 12.04 7.71
N VAL A 166 -8.67 13.36 7.85
CA VAL A 166 -7.90 14.07 8.88
C VAL A 166 -8.25 13.57 10.28
N LEU A 167 -9.55 13.45 10.60
CA LEU A 167 -10.02 12.94 11.89
C LEU A 167 -9.53 11.51 12.16
N LEU A 168 -9.48 10.68 11.12
CA LEU A 168 -9.01 9.31 11.21
C LEU A 168 -7.48 9.24 11.39
N ARG A 169 -6.74 9.97 10.57
CA ARG A 169 -5.27 9.89 10.50
C ARG A 169 -4.55 10.62 11.63
N GLN A 170 -5.15 11.63 12.24
CA GLN A 170 -4.56 12.34 13.38
C GLN A 170 -4.32 11.46 14.62
N LYS A 171 -4.90 10.26 14.65
CA LYS A 171 -4.70 9.28 15.72
C LYS A 171 -3.39 8.51 15.62
N ASN A 172 -2.65 8.68 14.54
CA ASN A 172 -1.33 8.06 14.34
C ASN A 172 -0.27 8.60 15.31
N ASN A 173 0.89 7.94 15.31
CA ASN A 173 2.11 8.41 15.99
C ASN A 173 2.96 9.19 14.99
N GLY A 174 3.06 10.49 15.14
CA GLY A 174 3.75 11.37 14.18
C GLY A 174 5.23 11.01 13.97
N PRO A 175 6.06 10.87 15.03
CA PRO A 175 7.44 10.41 14.88
C PRO A 175 7.58 9.06 14.16
N ALA A 176 6.73 8.09 14.47
CA ALA A 176 6.75 6.78 13.81
C ALA A 176 6.39 6.88 12.32
N LEU A 177 5.40 7.72 11.97
CA LEU A 177 5.07 8.01 10.58
C LEU A 177 6.24 8.66 9.83
N ALA A 178 6.92 9.62 10.46
CA ALA A 178 8.08 10.30 9.89
C ALA A 178 9.21 9.31 9.58
N ASP A 179 9.52 8.41 10.50
CA ASP A 179 10.54 7.39 10.32
C ASP A 179 10.20 6.46 9.17
N MET A 180 8.96 5.99 9.09
CA MET A 180 8.50 5.11 8.01
C MET A 180 8.46 5.84 6.65
N LEU A 181 8.06 7.12 6.63
CA LEU A 181 8.06 7.93 5.41
C LEU A 181 9.46 8.02 4.80
N LEU A 182 10.48 8.26 5.63
CA LEU A 182 11.87 8.35 5.17
C LEU A 182 12.43 6.97 4.79
N ALA A 183 12.19 5.95 5.62
CA ALA A 183 12.66 4.59 5.36
C ALA A 183 12.11 4.02 4.03
N THR A 184 10.92 4.40 3.65
CA THR A 184 10.25 3.95 2.43
C THR A 184 9.96 5.09 1.45
N SER A 185 10.74 6.17 1.50
CA SER A 185 10.61 7.26 0.53
C SER A 185 10.72 6.72 -0.90
N LEU A 186 9.93 7.28 -1.79
CA LEU A 186 10.03 6.96 -3.22
C LEU A 186 11.43 7.32 -3.77
N ALA A 187 12.13 8.24 -3.10
CA ALA A 187 13.49 8.63 -3.46
C ALA A 187 14.51 7.49 -3.27
N VAL A 188 14.29 6.61 -2.29
CA VAL A 188 15.18 5.47 -2.00
C VAL A 188 14.67 4.14 -2.56
N GLN A 189 13.46 4.13 -3.09
CA GLN A 189 12.92 2.95 -3.76
C GLN A 189 13.69 2.67 -5.04
N PRO A 190 14.12 1.41 -5.28
CA PRO A 190 14.66 1.04 -6.58
C PRO A 190 13.60 1.18 -7.68
N ASP A 191 14.04 1.43 -8.92
CA ASP A 191 13.15 1.32 -10.07
C ASP A 191 12.84 -0.16 -10.33
N LEU A 192 11.57 -0.54 -10.17
CA LEU A 192 11.11 -1.93 -10.29
C LEU A 192 10.62 -2.27 -11.71
N ARG A 193 10.54 -1.29 -12.62
CA ARG A 193 10.05 -1.51 -13.99
C ARG A 193 10.81 -2.61 -14.74
N PRO A 194 12.16 -2.69 -14.67
CA PRO A 194 12.89 -3.73 -15.38
C PRO A 194 12.47 -5.15 -14.98
N VAL A 195 12.27 -5.39 -13.69
CA VAL A 195 11.81 -6.71 -13.20
C VAL A 195 10.34 -6.92 -13.49
N LEU A 196 9.50 -5.91 -13.31
CA LEU A 196 8.07 -5.99 -13.60
C LEU A 196 7.79 -6.28 -15.08
N SER A 197 8.59 -5.77 -16.01
CA SER A 197 8.44 -6.00 -17.45
C SER A 197 8.80 -7.42 -17.89
N THR A 198 9.68 -8.10 -17.15
CA THR A 198 10.16 -9.48 -17.44
C THR A 198 9.72 -10.50 -16.40
N ARG A 199 8.74 -10.14 -15.55
CA ARG A 199 8.29 -10.94 -14.42
C ARG A 199 7.80 -12.34 -14.80
N ASP A 200 7.98 -13.26 -13.89
CA ASP A 200 7.52 -14.65 -13.93
C ASP A 200 6.37 -14.94 -12.95
N PHE A 201 5.73 -13.89 -12.41
CA PHE A 201 4.61 -13.96 -11.47
C PHE A 201 3.40 -13.16 -11.97
N PRO A 202 2.16 -13.55 -11.59
CA PRO A 202 0.96 -12.78 -11.88
C PRO A 202 1.03 -11.38 -11.23
N PHE A 203 0.82 -10.35 -12.03
CA PHE A 203 0.82 -8.96 -11.58
C PHE A 203 -0.33 -8.19 -12.23
N TRP A 204 -1.15 -7.56 -11.39
CA TRP A 204 -2.30 -6.78 -11.79
C TRP A 204 -2.23 -5.38 -11.18
N TYR A 205 -2.67 -4.39 -11.94
CA TYR A 205 -2.66 -3.00 -11.52
C TYR A 205 -4.07 -2.44 -11.49
N LEU A 206 -4.41 -1.73 -10.42
CA LEU A 206 -5.67 -1.02 -10.25
C LEU A 206 -5.39 0.47 -10.11
N CYS A 207 -6.22 1.30 -10.72
CA CYS A 207 -6.20 2.74 -10.50
C CYS A 207 -7.62 3.31 -10.62
N GLY A 208 -7.89 4.40 -9.88
CA GLY A 208 -9.13 5.12 -10.04
C GLY A 208 -9.19 5.89 -11.35
N GLU A 209 -10.37 5.98 -11.94
CA GLU A 209 -10.61 6.74 -13.18
C GLU A 209 -10.18 8.21 -13.08
N ARG A 210 -10.33 8.81 -11.88
CA ARG A 210 -9.98 10.21 -11.59
C ARG A 210 -8.53 10.41 -11.14
N ASP A 211 -7.76 9.33 -11.01
CA ASP A 211 -6.33 9.38 -10.67
C ASP A 211 -5.47 9.46 -11.94
N ALA A 212 -5.40 10.66 -12.53
CA ALA A 212 -4.69 10.88 -13.79
C ALA A 212 -3.22 10.46 -13.72
N LYS A 213 -2.55 10.70 -12.59
CA LYS A 213 -1.13 10.34 -12.39
C LYS A 213 -0.92 8.84 -12.49
N PHE A 214 -1.68 8.06 -11.74
CA PHE A 214 -1.50 6.61 -11.68
C PHE A 214 -2.11 5.88 -12.88
N ARG A 215 -3.09 6.49 -13.56
CA ARG A 215 -3.51 6.03 -14.89
C ARG A 215 -2.38 6.15 -15.91
N ALA A 216 -1.64 7.24 -15.91
CA ALA A 216 -0.46 7.40 -16.77
C ALA A 216 0.63 6.38 -16.42
N ILE A 217 0.91 6.18 -15.13
CA ILE A 217 1.87 5.18 -14.65
C ILE A 217 1.43 3.76 -15.03
N ALA A 218 0.14 3.44 -14.98
CA ALA A 218 -0.37 2.12 -15.38
C ALA A 218 0.03 1.74 -16.81
N ASN A 219 0.14 2.72 -17.72
CA ASN A 219 0.56 2.50 -19.10
C ASN A 219 2.05 2.11 -19.23
N GLU A 220 2.84 2.33 -18.19
CA GLU A 220 4.26 1.96 -18.17
C GLU A 220 4.49 0.46 -17.85
N PHE A 221 3.45 -0.21 -17.36
CA PHE A 221 3.51 -1.64 -17.06
C PHE A 221 2.99 -2.45 -18.25
N ASN A 222 3.71 -3.50 -18.59
CA ASN A 222 3.17 -4.55 -19.42
C ASN A 222 2.34 -5.52 -18.55
N ALA A 223 1.26 -5.00 -17.95
CA ALA A 223 0.39 -5.73 -17.03
C ALA A 223 -1.09 -5.39 -17.28
N PRO A 224 -2.00 -6.33 -17.02
CA PRO A 224 -3.42 -6.03 -17.00
C PRO A 224 -3.72 -4.92 -15.99
N CYS A 225 -4.48 -3.92 -16.41
CA CYS A 225 -4.89 -2.79 -15.57
C CYS A 225 -6.40 -2.71 -15.52
N HIS A 226 -6.95 -2.65 -14.30
CA HIS A 226 -8.36 -2.36 -14.04
C HIS A 226 -8.52 -0.90 -13.63
N CYS A 227 -9.30 -0.15 -14.40
CA CYS A 227 -9.69 1.21 -14.07
C CYS A 227 -10.98 1.19 -13.25
N ILE A 228 -10.94 1.73 -12.03
CA ILE A 228 -12.11 1.78 -11.13
C ILE A 228 -12.90 3.05 -11.40
N SER A 229 -14.10 2.88 -11.95
CA SER A 229 -14.97 3.99 -12.33
C SER A 229 -15.32 4.89 -11.14
N ALA A 230 -15.38 6.20 -11.40
CA ALA A 230 -15.75 7.26 -10.46
C ALA A 230 -14.89 7.34 -9.19
N ALA A 231 -13.75 6.65 -9.14
CA ALA A 231 -12.83 6.66 -8.02
C ALA A 231 -11.55 7.46 -8.32
N GLY A 232 -10.93 7.99 -7.28
CA GLY A 232 -9.62 8.63 -7.29
C GLY A 232 -8.53 7.72 -6.77
N HIS A 233 -7.53 8.31 -6.11
CA HIS A 233 -6.36 7.58 -5.61
C HIS A 233 -6.70 6.55 -4.52
N ASN A 234 -7.70 6.81 -3.69
CA ASN A 234 -8.17 5.90 -2.64
C ASN A 234 -9.35 5.04 -3.14
N ALA A 235 -9.20 4.36 -4.27
CA ALA A 235 -10.30 3.66 -4.93
C ALA A 235 -10.98 2.63 -4.02
N HIS A 236 -10.23 1.88 -3.21
CA HIS A 236 -10.78 0.90 -2.26
C HIS A 236 -11.66 1.52 -1.16
N ARG A 237 -11.49 2.81 -0.84
CA ARG A 237 -12.35 3.56 0.09
C ARG A 237 -13.51 4.23 -0.63
N GLU A 238 -13.24 4.80 -1.80
CA GLU A 238 -14.26 5.53 -2.58
C GLU A 238 -15.26 4.60 -3.25
N ALA A 239 -14.82 3.41 -3.69
CA ALA A 239 -15.63 2.43 -4.41
C ALA A 239 -15.27 0.98 -4.03
N PRO A 240 -15.44 0.57 -2.76
CA PRO A 240 -14.99 -0.75 -2.28
C PRO A 240 -15.64 -1.91 -3.02
N ALA A 241 -16.91 -1.83 -3.40
CA ALA A 241 -17.60 -2.86 -4.18
C ALA A 241 -16.99 -3.02 -5.58
N SER A 242 -16.62 -1.92 -6.24
CA SER A 242 -16.00 -1.96 -7.56
C SER A 242 -14.59 -2.55 -7.50
N VAL A 243 -13.81 -2.21 -6.47
CA VAL A 243 -12.50 -2.80 -6.23
C VAL A 243 -12.63 -4.30 -5.93
N ALA A 244 -13.57 -4.71 -5.08
CA ALA A 244 -13.83 -6.11 -4.80
C ALA A 244 -14.23 -6.88 -6.08
N ALA A 245 -15.06 -6.30 -6.94
CA ALA A 245 -15.43 -6.89 -8.23
C ALA A 245 -14.22 -7.09 -9.15
N ALA A 246 -13.29 -6.12 -9.19
CA ALA A 246 -12.04 -6.26 -9.93
C ALA A 246 -11.16 -7.39 -9.35
N LEU A 247 -11.00 -7.46 -8.04
CA LEU A 247 -10.27 -8.54 -7.39
C LEU A 247 -10.89 -9.92 -7.67
N ALA A 248 -12.22 -10.01 -7.69
CA ALA A 248 -12.93 -11.26 -7.98
C ALA A 248 -12.67 -11.79 -9.40
N GLN A 249 -12.38 -10.91 -10.36
CA GLN A 249 -11.99 -11.30 -11.72
C GLN A 249 -10.54 -11.80 -11.81
N ILE A 250 -9.70 -11.39 -10.88
CA ILE A 250 -8.25 -11.68 -10.86
C ILE A 250 -7.97 -12.95 -10.06
N LEU A 251 -8.58 -13.07 -8.89
CA LEU A 251 -8.30 -14.14 -7.94
C LEU A 251 -8.87 -15.49 -8.43
N PRO A 252 -8.17 -16.60 -8.18
CA PRO A 252 -8.67 -17.95 -8.52
C PRO A 252 -9.99 -18.26 -7.81
N LEU A 253 -10.90 -18.96 -8.52
CA LEU A 253 -12.18 -19.42 -7.98
C LEU A 253 -12.03 -20.48 -6.87
#